data_95ccb821b89f2c3d45514256715c7db2
#
_entry.id   95ccb821b89f2c3d45514256715c7db2
#
_cell.length_a   1.000
_cell.length_b   1.000
_cell.length_c   1.000
_cell.angle_alpha   90.00
_cell.angle_beta   90.00
_cell.angle_gamma   90.00
#
_symmetry.space_group_name_H-M   'P 1'
#
loop_
_entity.id
_entity.type
_entity.pdbx_description
1 polymer ?
#
loop_
_entity_poly.entity_id
_entity_poly.type
_entity_poly.pdbx_seq_one_letter_code
_entity_poly.pdbx_strand_id
1 'polypeptide(L)' 'MKTRIKELRARYDLTQEDLARKVGVRRETIVFLEKGKYNPSLQLAHDVAKALETTIEEIFIFED' A
#
# COMPACT_ATOMS: atom_id res chain seq x y z
N MET A 1 2.95 6.38 11.04
CA MET A 1 3.22 5.06 10.47
C MET A 1 4.03 5.21 9.20
N LYS A 2 5.01 4.36 9.01
CA LYS A 2 5.79 4.35 7.76
C LYS A 2 5.34 3.20 6.89
N THR A 3 5.48 3.35 5.58
CA THR A 3 5.14 2.27 4.66
C THR A 3 6.27 2.03 3.65
N ARG A 4 6.28 0.83 3.09
CA ARG A 4 7.21 0.46 2.03
C ARG A 4 6.48 0.28 0.70
N ILE A 5 5.29 0.88 0.57
CA ILE A 5 4.47 0.70 -0.63
C ILE A 5 5.18 1.17 -1.89
N LYS A 6 5.78 2.37 -1.84
CA LYS A 6 6.47 2.93 -3.00
C LYS A 6 7.61 2.03 -3.46
N GLU A 7 8.40 1.53 -2.52
CA GLU A 7 9.52 0.63 -2.80
C GLU A 7 9.02 -0.66 -3.45
N LEU A 8 7.97 -1.24 -2.89
CA LEU A 8 7.41 -2.51 -3.39
C LEU A 8 6.71 -2.33 -4.73
N ARG A 9 6.04 -1.19 -4.95
CA ARG A 9 5.47 -0.89 -6.26
C ARG A 9 6.56 -0.86 -7.33
N ALA A 10 7.68 -0.21 -7.03
CA ALA A 10 8.79 -0.11 -7.98
C ALA A 10 9.32 -1.49 -8.38
N ARG A 11 9.31 -2.44 -7.45
CA ARG A 11 9.76 -3.80 -7.72
C ARG A 11 8.94 -4.47 -8.82
N TYR A 12 7.65 -4.12 -8.93
CA TYR A 12 6.72 -4.71 -9.90
C TYR A 12 6.34 -3.74 -11.01
N ASP A 13 7.04 -2.61 -11.13
CA ASP A 13 6.76 -1.57 -12.11
C ASP A 13 5.30 -1.06 -12.06
N LEU A 14 4.76 -0.93 -10.86
CA LEU A 14 3.40 -0.44 -10.65
C LEU A 14 3.40 1.03 -10.31
N THR A 15 2.56 1.81 -11.01
CA THR A 15 2.29 3.19 -10.63
C THR A 15 1.30 3.20 -9.46
N GLN A 16 1.12 4.35 -8.84
CA GLN A 16 0.08 4.51 -7.81
C GLN A 16 -1.29 4.20 -8.39
N GLU A 17 -1.54 4.63 -9.62
CA GLU A 17 -2.78 4.36 -10.33
C GLU A 17 -2.99 2.85 -10.55
N ASP A 18 -1.92 2.16 -10.96
CA ASP A 18 -1.99 0.72 -11.18
C ASP A 18 -2.35 -0.02 -9.89
N LEU A 19 -1.70 0.34 -8.80
CA LEU A 19 -1.97 -0.30 -7.51
C LEU A 19 -3.40 0.00 -7.04
N ALA A 20 -3.82 1.26 -7.17
CA ALA A 20 -5.16 1.67 -6.79
C ALA A 20 -6.21 0.85 -7.54
N ARG A 21 -6.00 0.66 -8.83
CA ARG A 21 -6.90 -0.12 -9.68
C ARG A 21 -6.95 -1.59 -9.25
N LYS A 22 -5.80 -2.14 -8.91
CA LYS A 22 -5.72 -3.54 -8.46
C LYS A 22 -6.50 -3.80 -7.17
N VAL A 23 -6.51 -2.82 -6.26
CA VAL A 23 -7.18 -2.99 -4.97
C VAL A 23 -8.54 -2.28 -4.89
N GLY A 24 -8.97 -1.68 -6.00
CA GLY A 24 -10.32 -1.12 -6.09
C GLY A 24 -10.54 0.18 -5.32
N VAL A 25 -9.51 1.02 -5.22
CA VAL A 25 -9.64 2.32 -4.55
C VAL A 25 -9.17 3.43 -5.49
N ARG A 26 -9.35 4.67 -5.07
CA ARG A 26 -8.87 5.82 -5.83
C ARG A 26 -7.37 5.97 -5.64
N ARG A 27 -6.71 6.56 -6.64
CA ARG A 27 -5.28 6.84 -6.57
C ARG A 27 -4.91 7.63 -5.32
N GLU A 28 -5.74 8.61 -4.94
CA GLU A 28 -5.50 9.45 -3.77
C GLU A 28 -5.37 8.62 -2.48
N THR A 29 -6.14 7.53 -2.38
CA THR A 29 -6.06 6.65 -1.23
C THR A 29 -4.64 6.04 -1.13
N ILE A 30 -4.09 5.62 -2.27
CA ILE A 30 -2.72 5.09 -2.29
C ILE A 30 -1.71 6.17 -1.93
N VAL A 31 -1.90 7.40 -2.45
CA VAL A 31 -1.02 8.53 -2.12
C VAL A 31 -0.99 8.75 -0.60
N PHE A 32 -2.16 8.77 0.05
CA PHE A 32 -2.23 8.98 1.49
C PHE A 32 -1.66 7.80 2.28
N LEU A 33 -1.87 6.57 1.81
CA LEU A 33 -1.25 5.40 2.43
C LEU A 33 0.27 5.51 2.40
N GLU A 34 0.83 5.89 1.26
CA GLU A 34 2.29 5.99 1.11
C GLU A 34 2.88 7.05 2.03
N LYS A 35 2.12 8.10 2.31
CA LYS A 35 2.56 9.16 3.22
C LYS A 35 2.43 8.79 4.70
N GLY A 36 1.82 7.65 4.99
CA GLY A 36 1.57 7.21 6.37
C GLY A 36 0.53 8.03 7.09
N LYS A 37 -0.31 8.77 6.34
CA LYS A 37 -1.32 9.67 6.92
C LYS A 37 -2.72 9.07 6.95
N TYR A 38 -2.86 7.84 6.54
CA TYR A 38 -4.15 7.19 6.46
C TYR A 38 -4.01 5.76 7.00
N ASN A 39 -4.85 5.41 7.95
CA ASN A 39 -4.87 4.05 8.49
C ASN A 39 -5.84 3.23 7.67
N PRO A 40 -5.35 2.28 6.88
CA PRO A 40 -6.24 1.48 6.05
C PRO A 40 -7.08 0.54 6.88
N SER A 41 -8.24 0.15 6.33
CA SER A 41 -9.00 -0.95 6.90
C SER A 41 -8.15 -2.22 6.80
N LEU A 42 -8.47 -3.21 7.61
CA LEU A 42 -7.77 -4.49 7.55
C LEU A 42 -7.90 -5.11 6.15
N GLN A 43 -9.09 -4.98 5.54
CA GLN A 43 -9.32 -5.50 4.20
C GLN A 43 -8.41 -4.82 3.18
N LEU A 44 -8.32 -3.48 3.22
CA LEU A 44 -7.47 -2.75 2.28
C LEU A 44 -6.00 -3.10 2.49
N ALA A 45 -5.55 -3.19 3.73
CA ALA A 45 -4.18 -3.57 4.04
C ALA A 45 -3.86 -4.96 3.47
N HIS A 46 -4.79 -5.90 3.62
CA HIS A 46 -4.64 -7.25 3.08
C HIS A 46 -4.57 -7.23 1.55
N ASP A 47 -5.47 -6.47 0.91
CA ASP A 47 -5.52 -6.39 -0.55
C ASP A 47 -4.24 -5.78 -1.12
N VAL A 48 -3.70 -4.75 -0.47
CA VAL A 48 -2.45 -4.14 -0.88
C VAL A 48 -1.30 -5.14 -0.74
N ALA A 49 -1.25 -5.87 0.37
CA ALA A 49 -0.22 -6.88 0.59
C ALA A 49 -0.28 -7.95 -0.49
N LYS A 50 -1.48 -8.41 -0.81
CA LYS A 50 -1.67 -9.42 -1.84
C LYS A 50 -1.25 -8.91 -3.22
N ALA A 51 -1.61 -7.68 -3.55
CA ALA A 51 -1.26 -7.06 -4.84
C ALA A 51 0.26 -6.90 -4.99
N LEU A 52 0.95 -6.66 -3.89
CA LEU A 52 2.41 -6.49 -3.87
C LEU A 52 3.16 -7.78 -3.52
N GLU A 53 2.44 -8.89 -3.42
CA GLU A 53 2.98 -10.23 -3.16
C GLU A 53 3.84 -10.27 -1.91
N THR A 54 3.33 -9.69 -0.83
CA THR A 54 4.05 -9.59 0.43
C THR A 54 3.07 -9.69 1.60
N THR A 55 3.52 -9.37 2.80
CA THR A 55 2.70 -9.42 4.01
C THR A 55 2.44 -8.01 4.52
N ILE A 56 1.40 -7.87 5.35
CA ILE A 56 1.07 -6.60 5.99
C ILE A 56 2.26 -6.09 6.81
N GLU A 57 2.92 -6.97 7.55
CA GLU A 57 4.04 -6.60 8.40
C GLU A 57 5.23 -6.07 7.62
N GLU A 58 5.40 -6.50 6.38
CA GLU A 58 6.50 -6.01 5.54
C GLU A 58 6.20 -4.66 4.92
N ILE A 59 4.92 -4.33 4.76
CA ILE A 59 4.50 -3.07 4.14
C ILE A 59 4.37 -1.96 5.17
N PHE A 60 3.64 -2.24 6.27
CA PHE A 60 3.29 -1.23 7.25
C PHE A 60 4.19 -1.36 8.47
N ILE A 61 4.99 -0.33 8.72
CA ILE A 61 5.96 -0.32 9.79
C ILE A 61 5.41 0.53 10.92
N PHE A 62 5.16 -0.11 12.05
CA PHE A 62 4.66 0.58 13.25
C PHE A 62 5.86 0.94 14.12
N GLU A 63 5.94 2.21 14.50
CA GLU A 63 6.98 2.69 15.39
C GLU A 63 6.40 2.82 16.78
N ASP A 64 6.98 2.08 17.72
CA ASP A 64 6.56 2.13 19.12
C ASP A 64 7.25 3.29 19.84
#